data_06e99fd9e09c1ca06833a8c14f4d60cf
#
_entry.id   06e99fd9e09c1ca06833a8c14f4d60cf
#
_cell.length_a   1.000
_cell.length_b   1.000
_cell.length_c   1.000
_cell.angle_alpha   90.00
_cell.angle_beta   90.00
_cell.angle_gamma   90.00
#
_symmetry.space_group_name_H-M   'P 1'
#
loop_
_entity.id
_entity.type
_entity.pdbx_description
1 polymer ?
#
loop_
_entity_poly.entity_id
_entity_poly.type
_entity_poly.pdbx_seq_one_letter_code
_entity_poly.pdbx_strand_id
1 'polypeptide(L)'
;MEEPRELSATEIESLRCDLETLSRELTAQLEANADAARPVKLDQTAVGRISRVEAMQGQAMAQAGQRTAKLRLDQCRNALQAIERGGYGLCRKCEEPIGVKRLRAKPEAPFCLSCQHAVDQR
;
A
#
# COMPACT_ATOMS: atom_id res chain seq x y z
N MET A 1 22.82 -14.24 5.27
CA MET A 1 21.37 -14.10 5.10
C MET A 1 20.68 -14.47 6.40
N GLU A 2 19.98 -13.52 7.01
CA GLU A 2 19.23 -13.82 8.22
C GLU A 2 17.96 -14.57 7.87
N GLU A 3 17.70 -15.67 8.57
CA GLU A 3 16.42 -16.35 8.41
C GLU A 3 15.30 -15.51 9.02
N PRO A 4 14.08 -15.58 8.46
CA PRO A 4 12.95 -14.91 9.08
C PRO A 4 12.76 -15.36 10.53
N ARG A 5 12.57 -14.40 11.41
CA ARG A 5 12.43 -14.65 12.84
C ARG A 5 11.41 -13.68 13.43
N GLU A 6 10.99 -13.97 14.63
CA GLU A 6 10.12 -13.05 15.35
C GLU A 6 10.85 -11.73 15.62
N LEU A 7 10.08 -10.65 15.61
CA LEU A 7 10.60 -9.31 15.81
C LEU A 7 10.84 -9.02 17.28
N SER A 8 11.93 -8.31 17.58
CA SER A 8 12.13 -7.79 18.93
C SER A 8 11.20 -6.61 19.20
N ALA A 9 11.03 -6.26 20.48
CA ALA A 9 10.21 -5.11 20.85
C ALA A 9 10.72 -3.81 20.21
N THR A 10 12.04 -3.65 20.12
CA THR A 10 12.64 -2.48 19.49
C THR A 10 12.34 -2.42 18.00
N GLU A 11 12.42 -3.57 17.33
CA GLU A 11 12.11 -3.67 15.90
C GLU A 11 10.63 -3.34 15.64
N ILE A 12 9.74 -3.86 16.47
CA ILE A 12 8.31 -3.58 16.37
C ILE A 12 8.03 -2.09 16.54
N GLU A 13 8.65 -1.46 17.52
CA GLU A 13 8.46 -0.02 17.75
C GLU A 13 8.95 0.82 16.58
N SER A 14 10.11 0.49 16.03
CA SER A 14 10.64 1.15 14.85
C SER A 14 9.69 1.00 13.65
N LEU A 15 9.20 -0.20 13.43
CA LEU A 15 8.27 -0.48 12.34
C LEU A 15 6.91 0.18 12.55
N ARG A 16 6.48 0.30 13.81
CA ARG A 16 5.25 1.05 14.12
C ARG A 16 5.39 2.50 13.69
N CYS A 17 6.51 3.14 13.98
CA CYS A 17 6.77 4.50 13.56
C CYS A 17 6.75 4.63 12.03
N ASP A 18 7.34 3.66 11.33
CA ASP A 18 7.33 3.63 9.87
C ASP A 18 5.91 3.49 9.32
N LEU A 19 5.10 2.64 9.94
CA LEU A 19 3.71 2.44 9.53
C LEU A 19 2.87 3.70 9.76
N GLU A 20 3.06 4.37 10.88
CA GLU A 20 2.35 5.61 11.16
C GLU A 20 2.71 6.70 10.16
N THR A 21 4.01 6.84 9.83
CA THR A 21 4.49 7.78 8.83
C THR A 21 3.91 7.46 7.46
N LEU A 22 3.98 6.19 7.06
CA LEU A 22 3.44 5.74 5.77
C LEU A 22 1.93 5.98 5.69
N SER A 23 1.19 5.72 6.76
CA SER A 23 -0.25 5.99 6.81
C SER A 23 -0.56 7.46 6.56
N ARG A 24 0.21 8.36 7.17
CA ARG A 24 0.03 9.80 6.97
C ARG A 24 0.35 10.20 5.52
N GLU A 25 1.43 9.66 4.98
CA GLU A 25 1.83 9.94 3.60
C GLU A 25 0.78 9.46 2.60
N LEU A 26 0.26 8.25 2.80
CA LEU A 26 -0.75 7.69 1.93
C LEU A 26 -2.06 8.46 2.01
N THR A 27 -2.46 8.87 3.21
CA THR A 27 -3.65 9.69 3.39
C THR A 27 -3.52 11.02 2.67
N ALA A 28 -2.37 11.68 2.82
CA ALA A 28 -2.10 12.94 2.13
C ALA A 28 -2.10 12.77 0.61
N GLN A 29 -1.52 11.67 0.12
CA GLN A 29 -1.50 11.36 -1.30
C GLN A 29 -2.92 11.15 -1.85
N LEU A 30 -3.76 10.42 -1.10
CA LEU A 30 -5.13 10.17 -1.49
C LEU A 30 -5.94 11.47 -1.57
N GLU A 31 -5.76 12.35 -0.60
CA GLU A 31 -6.44 13.65 -0.59
C GLU A 31 -5.94 14.55 -1.73
N ALA A 32 -4.64 14.61 -1.94
CA ALA A 32 -4.06 15.46 -3.00
C ALA A 32 -4.47 15.02 -4.39
N ASN A 33 -4.64 13.72 -4.61
CA ASN A 33 -4.93 13.15 -5.92
C ASN A 33 -6.41 12.85 -6.16
N ALA A 34 -7.28 13.19 -5.21
CA ALA A 34 -8.70 12.89 -5.32
C ALA A 34 -9.32 13.53 -6.56
N ASP A 35 -8.98 14.78 -6.85
CA ASP A 35 -9.51 15.50 -8.00
C ASP A 35 -9.05 14.89 -9.33
N ALA A 36 -7.79 14.45 -9.38
CA ALA A 36 -7.25 13.82 -10.59
C ALA A 36 -7.92 12.49 -10.91
N ALA A 37 -8.46 11.81 -9.90
CA ALA A 37 -9.14 10.53 -10.06
C ALA A 37 -10.64 10.66 -10.35
N ARG A 38 -11.20 11.88 -10.30
CA ARG A 38 -12.61 12.10 -10.59
C ARG A 38 -12.91 11.85 -12.07
N PRO A 39 -14.13 11.41 -12.40
CA PRO A 39 -14.50 11.20 -13.79
C PRO A 39 -14.29 12.46 -14.63
N VAL A 40 -13.68 12.29 -15.78
CA VAL A 40 -13.45 13.39 -16.71
C VAL A 40 -14.78 13.83 -17.30
N LYS A 41 -15.09 15.12 -17.16
CA LYS A 41 -16.24 15.68 -17.86
C LYS A 41 -15.86 15.85 -19.33
N LEU A 42 -16.65 15.28 -20.20
CA LEU A 42 -16.48 15.46 -21.63
C LEU A 42 -16.99 16.82 -22.00
N ASP A 43 -16.13 17.82 -21.94
CA ASP A 43 -16.48 19.19 -22.35
C ASP A 43 -16.28 19.32 -23.85
N GLN A 44 -17.36 19.59 -24.54
CA GLN A 44 -17.35 19.67 -25.99
C GLN A 44 -16.64 20.92 -26.53
N THR A 45 -16.40 21.90 -25.70
CA THR A 45 -15.79 23.17 -26.16
C THR A 45 -14.27 23.10 -26.14
N ALA A 46 -13.73 22.10 -25.46
CA ALA A 46 -12.31 22.08 -25.30
C ALA A 46 -11.67 21.13 -26.25
N VAL A 47 -10.82 21.41 -27.00
CA VAL A 47 -9.65 20.64 -27.29
C VAL A 47 -9.95 19.40 -28.13
N GLY A 48 -9.19 19.15 -29.13
CA GLY A 48 -9.36 18.06 -30.06
C GLY A 48 -9.31 16.67 -29.42
N ARG A 49 -9.58 15.65 -30.22
CA ARG A 49 -9.68 14.25 -29.81
C ARG A 49 -8.48 13.74 -29.04
N ILE A 50 -7.27 14.20 -29.40
CA ILE A 50 -6.02 13.74 -28.77
C ILE A 50 -6.01 14.13 -27.29
N SER A 51 -6.36 15.35 -26.98
CA SER A 51 -6.40 15.84 -25.59
C SER A 51 -7.41 15.11 -24.75
N ARG A 52 -8.54 14.71 -25.34
CA ARG A 52 -9.58 13.95 -24.67
C ARG A 52 -9.05 12.56 -24.29
N VAL A 53 -8.37 11.89 -25.21
CA VAL A 53 -7.79 10.58 -24.96
C VAL A 53 -6.72 10.68 -23.85
N GLU A 54 -5.86 11.68 -23.92
CA GLU A 54 -4.84 11.91 -22.91
C GLU A 54 -5.45 12.15 -21.53
N ALA A 55 -6.52 12.94 -21.45
CA ALA A 55 -7.21 13.21 -20.19
C ALA A 55 -7.82 11.94 -19.61
N MET A 56 -8.41 11.10 -20.45
CA MET A 56 -8.98 9.82 -20.02
C MET A 56 -7.91 8.84 -19.56
N GLN A 57 -6.77 8.79 -20.26
CA GLN A 57 -5.64 7.95 -19.86
C GLN A 57 -5.06 8.43 -18.53
N GLY A 58 -4.89 9.73 -18.35
CA GLY A 58 -4.42 10.32 -17.11
C GLY A 58 -5.35 9.99 -15.94
N GLN A 59 -6.66 10.05 -16.17
CA GLN A 59 -7.66 9.69 -15.18
C GLN A 59 -7.54 8.21 -14.79
N ALA A 60 -7.39 7.33 -15.76
CA ALA A 60 -7.26 5.90 -15.51
C ALA A 60 -6.04 5.60 -14.66
N MET A 61 -4.91 6.26 -14.95
CA MET A 61 -3.69 6.11 -14.16
C MET A 61 -3.86 6.65 -12.74
N ALA A 62 -4.53 7.80 -12.59
CA ALA A 62 -4.80 8.38 -11.29
C ALA A 62 -5.71 7.48 -10.46
N GLN A 63 -6.73 6.87 -11.08
CA GLN A 63 -7.62 5.93 -10.40
C GLN A 63 -6.88 4.67 -9.96
N ALA A 64 -5.99 4.15 -10.79
CA ALA A 64 -5.17 2.99 -10.43
C ALA A 64 -4.26 3.32 -9.24
N GLY A 65 -3.64 4.49 -9.24
CA GLY A 65 -2.83 4.98 -8.13
C GLY A 65 -3.64 5.12 -6.84
N GLN A 66 -4.86 5.63 -6.95
CA GLN A 66 -5.76 5.75 -5.80
C GLN A 66 -6.12 4.39 -5.22
N ARG A 67 -6.42 3.40 -6.06
CA ARG A 67 -6.74 2.04 -5.60
C ARG A 67 -5.54 1.42 -4.88
N THR A 68 -4.35 1.57 -5.43
CA THR A 68 -3.12 1.06 -4.81
C THR A 68 -2.86 1.73 -3.46
N ALA A 69 -3.00 3.06 -3.40
CA ALA A 69 -2.80 3.80 -2.15
C ALA A 69 -3.81 3.41 -1.09
N LYS A 70 -5.08 3.22 -1.46
CA LYS A 70 -6.12 2.75 -0.52
C LYS A 70 -5.80 1.36 0.03
N LEU A 71 -5.38 0.45 -0.85
CA LEU A 71 -5.00 -0.90 -0.43
C LEU A 71 -3.84 -0.86 0.56
N ARG A 72 -2.81 -0.08 0.25
CA ARG A 72 -1.65 0.05 1.12
C ARG A 72 -2.03 0.68 2.46
N LEU A 73 -2.92 1.68 2.45
CA LEU A 73 -3.40 2.31 3.68
C LEU A 73 -4.15 1.31 4.56
N ASP A 74 -5.00 0.48 3.96
CA ASP A 74 -5.70 -0.58 4.68
C ASP A 74 -4.70 -1.58 5.27
N GLN A 75 -3.66 -1.93 4.51
CA GLN A 75 -2.60 -2.82 4.99
C GLN A 75 -1.84 -2.20 6.18
N CYS A 76 -1.57 -0.89 6.14
CA CYS A 76 -0.96 -0.18 7.26
C CYS A 76 -1.84 -0.24 8.50
N ARG A 77 -3.13 0.01 8.35
CA ARG A 77 -4.08 -0.04 9.47
C ARG A 77 -4.15 -1.45 10.08
N ASN A 78 -4.20 -2.45 9.23
CA ASN A 78 -4.21 -3.85 9.69
C ASN A 78 -2.92 -4.21 10.40
N ALA A 79 -1.77 -3.73 9.90
CA ALA A 79 -0.48 -3.96 10.54
C ALA A 79 -0.40 -3.31 11.91
N LEU A 80 -0.89 -2.06 12.04
CA LEU A 80 -0.92 -1.36 13.32
C LEU A 80 -1.82 -2.07 14.32
N GLN A 81 -2.97 -2.59 13.88
CA GLN A 81 -3.83 -3.40 14.74
C GLN A 81 -3.15 -4.70 15.16
N ALA A 82 -2.39 -5.33 14.25
CA ALA A 82 -1.65 -6.54 14.58
C ALA A 82 -0.58 -6.28 15.64
N ILE A 83 0.06 -5.10 15.60
CA ILE A 83 1.02 -4.71 16.64
C ILE A 83 0.33 -4.68 18.00
N GLU A 84 -0.86 -4.10 18.08
CA GLU A 84 -1.63 -4.03 19.33
C GLU A 84 -2.04 -5.40 19.83
N ARG A 85 -2.36 -6.33 18.92
CA ARG A 85 -2.78 -7.69 19.27
C ARG A 85 -1.62 -8.64 19.51
N GLY A 86 -0.39 -8.23 19.16
CA GLY A 86 0.79 -9.06 19.30
C GLY A 86 1.09 -10.00 18.14
N GLY A 87 0.39 -9.85 17.02
CA GLY A 87 0.55 -10.73 15.85
C GLY A 87 1.29 -10.11 14.67
N TYR A 88 1.85 -8.93 14.86
CA TYR A 88 2.56 -8.26 13.77
C TYR A 88 3.83 -9.01 13.38
N GLY A 89 4.12 -9.04 12.08
CA GLY A 89 5.31 -9.68 11.54
C GLY A 89 5.10 -11.10 11.07
N LEU A 90 3.92 -11.65 11.28
CA LEU A 90 3.58 -12.99 10.80
C LEU A 90 2.80 -12.89 9.49
N CYS A 91 3.12 -13.80 8.55
CA CYS A 91 2.39 -13.91 7.30
C CYS A 91 0.94 -14.28 7.58
N ARG A 92 0.01 -13.56 6.99
CA ARG A 92 -1.42 -13.80 7.19
C ARG A 92 -1.90 -15.10 6.53
N LYS A 93 -1.10 -15.68 5.67
CA LYS A 93 -1.47 -16.90 4.95
C LYS A 93 -0.84 -18.15 5.55
N CYS A 94 0.47 -18.15 5.78
CA CYS A 94 1.18 -19.32 6.31
C CYS A 94 1.55 -19.21 7.78
N GLU A 95 1.34 -18.05 8.39
CA GLU A 95 1.62 -17.76 9.80
C GLU A 95 3.09 -17.85 10.19
N GLU A 96 3.99 -17.95 9.22
CA GLU A 96 5.42 -17.91 9.45
C GLU A 96 5.91 -16.44 9.52
N PRO A 97 7.04 -16.18 10.19
CA PRO A 97 7.58 -14.82 10.22
C PRO A 97 7.87 -14.29 8.81
N ILE A 98 7.48 -13.05 8.56
CA ILE A 98 7.76 -12.38 7.28
C ILE A 98 9.23 -12.04 7.15
N GLY A 99 9.87 -11.63 8.24
CA GLY A 99 11.26 -11.25 8.27
C GLY A 99 11.46 -9.73 8.33
N VAL A 100 12.42 -9.30 9.14
CA VAL A 100 12.66 -7.88 9.39
C VAL A 100 13.11 -7.14 8.12
N LYS A 101 13.88 -7.78 7.26
CA LYS A 101 14.34 -7.15 6.02
C LYS A 101 13.18 -6.76 5.11
N ARG A 102 12.24 -7.67 4.92
CA ARG A 102 11.07 -7.41 4.10
C ARG A 102 10.20 -6.34 4.72
N LEU A 103 10.03 -6.38 6.04
CA LEU A 103 9.20 -5.41 6.75
C LEU A 103 9.84 -4.03 6.77
N ARG A 104 11.16 -3.90 6.76
CA ARG A 104 11.81 -2.60 6.63
C ARG A 104 11.58 -1.99 5.27
N ALA A 105 11.55 -2.82 4.23
CA ALA A 105 11.26 -2.36 2.88
C ALA A 105 9.76 -2.07 2.69
N LYS A 106 8.90 -2.88 3.31
CA LYS A 106 7.46 -2.78 3.18
C LYS A 106 6.80 -3.15 4.50
N PRO A 107 6.71 -2.21 5.46
CA PRO A 107 6.18 -2.52 6.79
C PRO A 107 4.72 -2.94 6.79
N GLU A 108 3.96 -2.58 5.76
CA GLU A 108 2.56 -2.97 5.61
C GLU A 108 2.38 -4.34 4.98
N ALA A 109 3.45 -5.05 4.58
CA ALA A 109 3.36 -6.34 3.90
C ALA A 109 2.57 -7.36 4.73
N PRO A 110 1.47 -7.91 4.19
CA PRO A 110 0.67 -8.90 4.92
C PRO A 110 1.18 -10.34 4.75
N PHE A 111 2.02 -10.58 3.74
CA PHE A 111 2.47 -11.93 3.38
C PHE A 111 3.99 -11.99 3.29
N CYS A 112 4.54 -13.18 3.55
CA CYS A 112 5.95 -13.44 3.26
C CYS A 112 6.16 -13.45 1.74
N LEU A 113 7.42 -13.43 1.29
CA LEU A 113 7.72 -13.39 -0.14
C LEU A 113 7.08 -14.55 -0.91
N SER A 114 7.15 -15.76 -0.38
CA SER A 114 6.58 -16.94 -1.03
C SER A 114 5.08 -16.83 -1.20
N CYS A 115 4.37 -16.42 -0.15
CA CYS A 115 2.91 -16.29 -0.20
C CYS A 115 2.49 -15.10 -1.07
N GLN A 116 3.23 -14.00 -1.03
CA GLN A 116 2.95 -12.85 -1.90
C GLN A 116 3.12 -13.24 -3.37
N HIS A 117 4.17 -13.97 -3.68
CA HIS A 117 4.41 -14.46 -5.04
C HIS A 117 3.25 -15.35 -5.51
N ALA A 118 2.78 -16.25 -4.66
CA ALA A 118 1.64 -17.12 -4.98
C ALA A 118 0.35 -16.31 -5.23
N VAL A 119 0.11 -15.26 -4.44
CA VAL A 119 -1.05 -14.39 -4.61
C VAL A 119 -0.96 -13.62 -5.92
N ASP A 120 0.22 -13.10 -6.25
CA ASP A 120 0.44 -12.28 -7.45
C ASP A 120 0.28 -13.08 -8.74
N GLN A 121 0.42 -14.40 -8.68
CA GLN A 121 0.30 -15.27 -9.85
C GLN A 121 -1.12 -15.73 -10.16
N ARG A 122 -2.09 -15.33 -9.39
CA ARG A 122 -3.50 -15.66 -9.62
C ARG A 122 -4.13 -14.80 -10.71
#